data_5cf480a3916d539e1175de4c189e6376
#
_entry.id   5cf480a3916d539e1175de4c189e6376
#
_cell.length_a   1.000
_cell.length_b   1.000
_cell.length_c   1.000
_cell.angle_alpha   90.00
_cell.angle_beta   90.00
_cell.angle_gamma   90.00
#
_symmetry.space_group_name_H-M   'P 1'
#
loop_
_entity.id
_entity.type
_entity.pdbx_description
1 polymer ?
#
loop_
_entity_poly.entity_id
_entity_poly.type
_entity_poly.pdbx_seq_one_letter_code
_entity_poly.pdbx_strand_id
1 'polypeptide(L)'
;INSCCFIQDAKEESIQTIIDMAQMKEAGKCKALIVAGCLAERYREEIKSEIPEVDGLIGTASFENINEVVKKALDNAEETSESFEPLTKLARTDTGRVITTGGWYSYLKIAEGCDKHCTYCIIPRIRGNYRSVPMERLIEEARELADKGVKELLLVAQETTLYGMDIYGKKMLPTLLRELCKVGGIQWIRILYCYPEEITQELIDVIKEQPKICHYLD
;
A
#
# COMPACT_ATOMS: atom_id res chain seq x y z
N ILE A 1 -8.43 11.87 -2.25
CA ILE A 1 -7.02 11.94 -2.71
C ILE A 1 -6.19 10.98 -1.87
N ASN A 2 -5.46 10.04 -2.51
CA ASN A 2 -4.44 9.23 -1.82
C ASN A 2 -3.09 9.94 -1.96
N SER A 3 -2.51 10.34 -0.84
CA SER A 3 -1.38 11.26 -0.77
C SER A 3 -0.08 10.59 -0.34
N CYS A 4 1.04 11.14 -0.80
CA CYS A 4 2.38 10.71 -0.42
C CYS A 4 3.16 11.87 0.24
N CYS A 5 4.10 11.54 1.15
CA CYS A 5 5.01 12.50 1.75
C CYS A 5 6.42 11.92 1.99
N PHE A 6 6.75 10.84 1.28
CA PHE A 6 8.03 10.15 1.46
C PHE A 6 9.21 10.95 0.90
N ILE A 7 9.07 11.45 -0.33
CA ILE A 7 10.02 12.36 -0.96
C ILE A 7 9.41 13.74 -1.13
N GLN A 8 10.24 14.77 -1.28
CA GLN A 8 9.80 16.15 -1.36
C GLN A 8 8.87 16.39 -2.56
N ASP A 9 9.24 15.90 -3.74
CA ASP A 9 8.46 16.07 -4.96
C ASP A 9 7.05 15.47 -4.83
N ALA A 10 6.95 14.26 -4.27
CA ALA A 10 5.65 13.62 -4.05
C ALA A 10 4.79 14.34 -2.99
N LYS A 11 5.45 14.97 -1.99
CA LYS A 11 4.75 15.80 -1.01
C LYS A 11 4.19 17.07 -1.68
N GLU A 12 4.98 17.74 -2.48
CA GLU A 12 4.57 18.95 -3.21
C GLU A 12 3.44 18.65 -4.20
N GLU A 13 3.54 17.58 -4.98
CA GLU A 13 2.48 17.11 -5.86
C GLU A 13 1.18 16.82 -5.09
N SER A 14 1.29 16.13 -3.94
CA SER A 14 0.12 15.82 -3.09
C SER A 14 -0.55 17.10 -2.57
N ILE A 15 0.23 18.06 -2.08
CA ILE A 15 -0.29 19.33 -1.57
C ILE A 15 -0.94 20.12 -2.71
N GLN A 16 -0.28 20.25 -3.87
CA GLN A 16 -0.85 20.96 -5.02
C GLN A 16 -2.16 20.32 -5.47
N THR A 17 -2.21 18.98 -5.53
CA THR A 17 -3.45 18.26 -5.89
C THR A 17 -4.58 18.54 -4.90
N ILE A 18 -4.27 18.64 -3.61
CA ILE A 18 -5.26 18.97 -2.57
C ILE A 18 -5.80 20.38 -2.78
N ILE A 19 -4.92 21.35 -3.04
CA ILE A 19 -5.29 22.76 -3.29
C ILE A 19 -6.15 22.85 -4.56
N ASP A 20 -5.77 22.17 -5.64
CA ASP A 20 -6.55 22.18 -6.88
C ASP A 20 -7.96 21.59 -6.67
N MET A 21 -8.08 20.55 -5.85
CA MET A 21 -9.39 19.97 -5.53
C MET A 21 -10.20 20.83 -4.57
N ALA A 22 -9.55 21.58 -3.68
CA ALA A 22 -10.22 22.58 -2.85
C ALA A 22 -10.90 23.65 -3.71
N GLN A 23 -10.22 24.14 -4.74
CA GLN A 23 -10.81 25.09 -5.72
C GLN A 23 -12.02 24.48 -6.47
N MET A 24 -11.98 23.16 -6.78
CA MET A 24 -13.13 22.47 -7.38
C MET A 24 -14.31 22.37 -6.41
N LYS A 25 -14.04 22.27 -5.10
CA LYS A 25 -15.08 22.31 -4.06
C LYS A 25 -15.73 23.69 -3.97
N GLU A 26 -14.94 24.78 -3.92
CA GLU A 26 -15.42 26.16 -3.95
C GLU A 26 -16.26 26.45 -5.20
N ALA A 27 -15.86 25.92 -6.35
CA ALA A 27 -16.60 26.02 -7.61
C ALA A 27 -17.89 25.14 -7.65
N GLY A 28 -18.22 24.42 -6.58
CA GLY A 28 -19.39 23.55 -6.49
C GLY A 28 -19.32 22.25 -7.31
N LYS A 29 -18.14 21.89 -7.82
CA LYS A 29 -17.91 20.69 -8.63
C LYS A 29 -17.51 19.47 -7.79
N CYS A 30 -17.09 19.67 -6.54
CA CYS A 30 -16.74 18.63 -5.56
C CYS A 30 -17.58 18.84 -4.32
N LYS A 31 -18.20 17.77 -3.80
CA LYS A 31 -19.07 17.83 -2.62
C LYS A 31 -18.31 17.65 -1.31
N ALA A 32 -17.27 16.84 -1.31
CA ALA A 32 -16.43 16.61 -0.16
C ALA A 32 -15.01 16.25 -0.61
N LEU A 33 -14.01 16.81 0.06
CA LEU A 33 -12.59 16.58 -0.19
C LEU A 33 -12.01 15.72 0.94
N ILE A 34 -11.63 14.49 0.60
CA ILE A 34 -11.03 13.55 1.56
C ILE A 34 -9.57 13.33 1.20
N VAL A 35 -8.67 13.52 2.17
CA VAL A 35 -7.24 13.26 2.02
C VAL A 35 -6.86 12.02 2.82
N ALA A 36 -6.22 11.07 2.15
CA ALA A 36 -5.83 9.78 2.72
C ALA A 36 -4.33 9.51 2.51
N GLY A 37 -3.76 8.65 3.32
CA GLY A 37 -2.40 8.13 3.11
C GLY A 37 -1.32 8.82 3.92
N CYS A 38 -0.08 8.79 3.40
CA CYS A 38 1.11 9.18 4.16
C CYS A 38 1.13 10.66 4.56
N LEU A 39 0.61 11.56 3.73
CA LEU A 39 0.55 12.97 4.05
C LEU A 39 -0.45 13.23 5.19
N ALA A 40 -1.65 12.63 5.11
CA ALA A 40 -2.65 12.70 6.17
C ALA A 40 -2.12 12.14 7.49
N GLU A 41 -1.42 10.99 7.46
CA GLU A 41 -0.83 10.38 8.64
C GLU A 41 0.20 11.27 9.32
N ARG A 42 1.03 11.96 8.54
CA ARG A 42 2.15 12.74 9.04
C ARG A 42 1.79 14.16 9.43
N TYR A 43 0.92 14.82 8.66
CA TYR A 43 0.63 16.26 8.75
C TYR A 43 -0.85 16.53 9.02
N ARG A 44 -1.45 15.71 9.86
CA ARG A 44 -2.88 15.73 10.21
C ARG A 44 -3.35 17.12 10.66
N GLU A 45 -2.66 17.69 11.64
CA GLU A 45 -3.06 18.97 12.24
C GLU A 45 -2.75 20.15 11.31
N GLU A 46 -1.63 20.07 10.59
CA GLU A 46 -1.27 21.09 9.59
C GLU A 46 -2.28 21.15 8.44
N ILE A 47 -2.71 20.00 7.94
CA ILE A 47 -3.73 19.96 6.86
C ILE A 47 -5.03 20.61 7.36
N LYS A 48 -5.47 20.31 8.57
CA LYS A 48 -6.69 20.89 9.15
C LYS A 48 -6.60 22.40 9.33
N SER A 49 -5.44 22.92 9.75
CA SER A 49 -5.26 24.33 9.99
C SER A 49 -5.02 25.14 8.72
N GLU A 50 -4.30 24.58 7.74
CA GLU A 50 -3.85 25.31 6.55
C GLU A 50 -4.77 25.13 5.33
N ILE A 51 -5.56 24.03 5.31
CA ILE A 51 -6.48 23.71 4.19
C ILE A 51 -7.87 23.34 4.77
N PRO A 52 -8.61 24.33 5.26
CA PRO A 52 -9.92 24.09 5.91
C PRO A 52 -10.99 23.53 4.95
N GLU A 53 -10.76 23.52 3.64
CA GLU A 53 -11.62 22.92 2.63
C GLU A 53 -11.62 21.39 2.69
N VAL A 54 -10.66 20.76 3.41
CA VAL A 54 -10.58 19.31 3.58
C VAL A 54 -11.64 18.85 4.59
N ASP A 55 -12.61 18.06 4.13
CA ASP A 55 -13.71 17.53 4.92
C ASP A 55 -13.38 16.23 5.66
N GLY A 56 -12.33 15.52 5.24
CA GLY A 56 -11.97 14.28 5.88
C GLY A 56 -10.51 13.88 5.74
N LEU A 57 -10.00 13.22 6.79
CA LEU A 57 -8.64 12.71 6.85
C LEU A 57 -8.61 11.22 7.19
N ILE A 58 -7.81 10.46 6.46
CA ILE A 58 -7.67 9.02 6.64
C ILE A 58 -6.19 8.64 6.75
N GLY A 59 -5.81 8.06 7.87
CA GLY A 59 -4.46 7.54 8.10
C GLY A 59 -4.13 6.29 7.27
N THR A 60 -2.86 5.92 7.26
CA THR A 60 -2.33 4.81 6.46
C THR A 60 -2.86 3.44 6.84
N ALA A 61 -3.33 3.27 8.08
CA ALA A 61 -3.93 2.03 8.58
C ALA A 61 -5.48 2.02 8.53
N SER A 62 -6.11 3.08 7.97
CA SER A 62 -7.55 3.33 8.11
C SER A 62 -8.33 3.36 6.79
N PHE A 63 -7.74 2.91 5.68
CA PHE A 63 -8.40 2.95 4.35
C PHE A 63 -9.75 2.23 4.31
N GLU A 64 -9.96 1.23 5.16
CA GLU A 64 -11.21 0.49 5.27
C GLU A 64 -12.39 1.37 5.71
N ASN A 65 -12.11 2.43 6.45
CA ASN A 65 -13.11 3.33 7.02
C ASN A 65 -13.51 4.47 6.07
N ILE A 66 -13.05 4.42 4.80
CA ILE A 66 -13.30 5.50 3.83
C ILE A 66 -14.79 5.81 3.63
N ASN A 67 -15.64 4.78 3.60
CA ASN A 67 -17.08 4.96 3.41
C ASN A 67 -17.72 5.72 4.59
N GLU A 68 -17.25 5.45 5.81
CA GLU A 68 -17.75 6.14 7.01
C GLU A 68 -17.28 7.60 7.04
N VAL A 69 -16.00 7.84 6.71
CA VAL A 69 -15.44 9.20 6.65
C VAL A 69 -16.15 10.03 5.58
N VAL A 70 -16.34 9.48 4.38
CA VAL A 70 -17.06 10.16 3.30
C VAL A 70 -18.50 10.47 3.71
N LYS A 71 -19.21 9.52 4.33
CA LYS A 71 -20.58 9.72 4.78
C LYS A 71 -20.67 10.85 5.81
N LYS A 72 -19.81 10.83 6.83
CA LYS A 72 -19.75 11.88 7.86
C LYS A 72 -19.44 13.24 7.26
N ALA A 73 -18.46 13.31 6.33
CA ALA A 73 -18.09 14.55 5.65
C ALA A 73 -19.23 15.14 4.79
N LEU A 74 -20.11 14.28 4.24
CA LEU A 74 -21.28 14.73 3.49
C LEU A 74 -22.46 15.14 4.39
N ASP A 75 -22.59 14.50 5.56
CA ASP A 75 -23.69 14.75 6.49
C ASP A 75 -23.39 15.97 7.41
N ASN A 76 -22.13 16.24 7.72
CA ASN A 76 -21.71 17.34 8.59
C ASN A 76 -20.45 18.03 8.03
N ALA A 77 -20.64 19.13 7.33
CA ALA A 77 -19.57 19.91 6.70
C ALA A 77 -18.87 20.88 7.68
N GLU A 78 -19.28 20.96 8.94
CA GLU A 78 -18.70 21.88 9.91
C GLU A 78 -17.46 21.32 10.62
N GLU A 79 -17.30 19.99 10.63
CA GLU A 79 -16.18 19.32 11.28
C GLU A 79 -15.46 18.35 10.32
N THR A 80 -14.13 18.42 10.30
CA THR A 80 -13.33 17.45 9.54
C THR A 80 -13.50 16.04 10.11
N SER A 81 -14.02 15.13 9.29
CA SER A 81 -14.19 13.73 9.67
C SER A 81 -12.85 12.99 9.62
N GLU A 82 -12.50 12.24 10.65
CA GLU A 82 -11.18 11.62 10.75
C GLU A 82 -11.26 10.12 11.06
N SER A 83 -10.26 9.39 10.52
CA SER A 83 -10.04 7.99 10.88
C SER A 83 -8.54 7.67 10.90
N PHE A 84 -8.02 7.39 12.08
CA PHE A 84 -6.62 7.02 12.32
C PHE A 84 -6.55 5.80 13.23
N GLU A 85 -6.40 4.63 12.64
CA GLU A 85 -6.23 3.38 13.35
C GLU A 85 -4.75 3.20 13.77
N PRO A 86 -4.48 2.39 14.80
CA PRO A 86 -3.11 2.06 15.18
C PRO A 86 -2.31 1.47 14.01
N LEU A 87 -1.08 1.93 13.83
CA LEU A 87 -0.18 1.46 12.77
C LEU A 87 0.23 -0.02 12.91
N THR A 88 -0.26 -0.71 13.94
CA THR A 88 -0.12 -2.16 14.12
C THR A 88 -1.17 -2.96 13.37
N LYS A 89 -2.23 -2.31 12.88
CA LYS A 89 -3.30 -2.97 12.14
C LYS A 89 -2.81 -3.38 10.75
N LEU A 90 -3.05 -4.63 10.37
CA LEU A 90 -2.86 -5.10 9.02
C LEU A 90 -4.10 -4.76 8.19
N ALA A 91 -3.93 -4.17 7.02
CA ALA A 91 -5.05 -3.89 6.13
C ALA A 91 -5.77 -5.18 5.71
N ARG A 92 -7.09 -5.12 5.58
CA ARG A 92 -7.87 -6.26 5.07
C ARG A 92 -7.58 -6.48 3.58
N THR A 93 -7.50 -7.73 3.19
CA THR A 93 -7.30 -8.14 1.78
C THR A 93 -8.56 -8.72 1.15
N ASP A 94 -9.64 -8.90 1.94
CA ASP A 94 -10.92 -9.52 1.57
C ASP A 94 -11.97 -8.56 0.99
N THR A 95 -11.60 -7.32 0.72
CA THR A 95 -12.50 -6.32 0.12
C THR A 95 -12.41 -6.37 -1.39
N GLY A 96 -13.35 -6.99 -2.08
CA GLY A 96 -13.42 -7.15 -3.53
C GLY A 96 -12.67 -6.07 -4.35
N ARG A 97 -11.48 -6.41 -4.83
CA ARG A 97 -10.55 -5.47 -5.46
C ARG A 97 -10.97 -5.13 -6.89
N VAL A 98 -11.06 -3.85 -7.22
CA VAL A 98 -11.22 -3.35 -8.59
C VAL A 98 -9.83 -3.20 -9.22
N ILE A 99 -9.60 -3.82 -10.39
CA ILE A 99 -8.35 -3.73 -11.11
C ILE A 99 -8.41 -2.54 -12.05
N THR A 100 -7.53 -1.56 -11.84
CA THR A 100 -7.42 -0.34 -12.66
C THR A 100 -6.14 -0.29 -13.50
N THR A 101 -5.30 -1.33 -13.44
CA THR A 101 -3.99 -1.43 -14.09
C THR A 101 -4.04 -2.03 -15.50
N GLY A 102 -5.12 -1.84 -16.26
CA GLY A 102 -5.25 -2.34 -17.63
C GLY A 102 -5.52 -3.86 -17.76
N GLY A 103 -5.59 -4.60 -16.65
CA GLY A 103 -6.02 -6.00 -16.60
C GLY A 103 -4.89 -7.05 -16.73
N TRP A 104 -3.70 -6.68 -17.27
CA TRP A 104 -2.60 -7.65 -17.45
C TRP A 104 -1.76 -7.85 -16.21
N TYR A 105 -1.55 -6.83 -15.41
CA TYR A 105 -0.75 -6.91 -14.19
C TYR A 105 -1.48 -6.34 -12.99
N SER A 106 -1.07 -6.76 -11.82
CA SER A 106 -1.56 -6.22 -10.57
C SER A 106 -0.50 -6.30 -9.47
N TYR A 107 -0.56 -5.34 -8.56
CA TYR A 107 0.28 -5.37 -7.37
C TYR A 107 -0.29 -6.36 -6.34
N LEU A 108 0.58 -7.18 -5.78
CA LEU A 108 0.29 -8.03 -4.62
C LEU A 108 1.11 -7.53 -3.43
N LYS A 109 0.44 -6.89 -2.49
CA LYS A 109 1.08 -6.33 -1.31
C LYS A 109 1.32 -7.42 -0.27
N ILE A 110 2.58 -7.81 -0.08
CA ILE A 110 2.95 -8.94 0.77
C ILE A 110 3.24 -8.56 2.23
N ALA A 111 3.55 -7.28 2.48
CA ALA A 111 3.76 -6.75 3.83
C ALA A 111 3.50 -5.24 3.88
N GLU A 112 3.42 -4.70 5.10
CA GLU A 112 3.28 -3.27 5.40
C GLU A 112 4.26 -2.87 6.50
N GLY A 113 4.76 -1.62 6.43
CA GLY A 113 5.68 -1.08 7.42
C GLY A 113 7.12 -1.53 7.22
N CYS A 114 8.03 -1.03 8.06
CA CYS A 114 9.45 -1.36 7.97
C CYS A 114 10.14 -1.15 9.32
N ASP A 115 10.95 -2.13 9.73
CA ASP A 115 11.74 -2.07 10.98
C ASP A 115 13.18 -1.57 10.74
N LYS A 116 13.54 -1.22 9.50
CA LYS A 116 14.84 -0.62 9.19
C LYS A 116 14.79 0.88 9.50
N HIS A 117 15.56 1.32 10.48
CA HIS A 117 15.62 2.72 10.89
C HIS A 117 16.68 3.49 10.09
N CYS A 118 16.58 3.51 8.76
CA CYS A 118 17.45 4.32 7.92
C CYS A 118 17.33 5.80 8.30
N THR A 119 18.45 6.50 8.42
CA THR A 119 18.53 7.86 8.99
C THR A 119 17.67 8.90 8.30
N TYR A 120 17.38 8.74 7.01
CA TYR A 120 16.58 9.64 6.18
C TYR A 120 15.11 9.20 6.05
N CYS A 121 14.75 8.00 6.54
CA CYS A 121 13.48 7.36 6.18
C CYS A 121 12.40 7.59 7.22
N ILE A 122 11.25 8.10 6.79
CA ILE A 122 10.09 8.35 7.64
C ILE A 122 9.13 7.14 7.75
N ILE A 123 9.31 6.10 6.94
CA ILE A 123 8.37 4.97 6.83
C ILE A 123 8.00 4.33 8.17
N PRO A 124 8.94 4.03 9.09
CA PRO A 124 8.56 3.44 10.38
C PRO A 124 7.56 4.29 11.19
N ARG A 125 7.61 5.61 11.04
CA ARG A 125 6.70 6.53 11.75
C ARG A 125 5.31 6.63 11.12
N ILE A 126 5.21 6.48 9.79
CA ILE A 126 3.96 6.68 9.05
C ILE A 126 3.30 5.39 8.57
N ARG A 127 4.04 4.28 8.62
CA ARG A 127 3.54 2.94 8.23
C ARG A 127 3.67 1.91 9.36
N GLY A 128 4.37 2.27 10.44
CA GLY A 128 4.61 1.40 11.59
C GLY A 128 5.63 0.29 11.33
N ASN A 129 5.69 -0.64 12.28
CA ASN A 129 6.57 -1.80 12.22
C ASN A 129 6.19 -2.75 11.09
N TYR A 130 7.14 -3.59 10.69
CA TYR A 130 6.97 -4.57 9.64
C TYR A 130 5.88 -5.59 9.99
N ARG A 131 4.94 -5.81 9.06
CA ARG A 131 3.81 -6.74 9.23
C ARG A 131 3.58 -7.48 7.92
N SER A 132 3.88 -8.77 7.90
CA SER A 132 3.63 -9.65 6.77
C SER A 132 2.16 -10.00 6.65
N VAL A 133 1.67 -10.09 5.43
CA VAL A 133 0.37 -10.71 5.14
C VAL A 133 0.54 -12.24 5.20
N PRO A 134 -0.34 -13.00 5.88
CA PRO A 134 -0.28 -14.46 5.88
C PRO A 134 -0.24 -15.05 4.47
N MET A 135 0.60 -16.08 4.28
CA MET A 135 0.86 -16.67 2.95
C MET A 135 -0.42 -17.18 2.28
N GLU A 136 -1.30 -17.79 3.05
CA GLU A 136 -2.56 -18.35 2.56
C GLU A 136 -3.44 -17.28 1.92
N ARG A 137 -3.51 -16.10 2.54
CA ARG A 137 -4.24 -14.95 2.00
C ARG A 137 -3.65 -14.44 0.70
N LEU A 138 -2.31 -14.37 0.62
CA LEU A 138 -1.63 -13.94 -0.61
C LEU A 138 -1.87 -14.91 -1.77
N ILE A 139 -1.89 -16.20 -1.49
CA ILE A 139 -2.17 -17.23 -2.50
C ILE A 139 -3.63 -17.12 -2.96
N GLU A 140 -4.56 -16.89 -2.05
CA GLU A 140 -5.97 -16.68 -2.37
C GLU A 140 -6.17 -15.43 -3.22
N GLU A 141 -5.62 -14.29 -2.82
CA GLU A 141 -5.66 -13.05 -3.59
C GLU A 141 -5.02 -13.22 -4.99
N ALA A 142 -3.90 -13.94 -5.07
CA ALA A 142 -3.25 -14.23 -6.35
C ALA A 142 -4.14 -15.07 -7.29
N ARG A 143 -4.92 -16.02 -6.76
CA ARG A 143 -5.90 -16.80 -7.52
C ARG A 143 -7.04 -15.93 -8.03
N GLU A 144 -7.62 -15.09 -7.15
CA GLU A 144 -8.67 -14.15 -7.56
C GLU A 144 -8.20 -13.18 -8.65
N LEU A 145 -6.95 -12.69 -8.56
CA LEU A 145 -6.36 -11.84 -9.58
C LEU A 145 -6.18 -12.60 -10.91
N ALA A 146 -5.73 -13.86 -10.86
CA ALA A 146 -5.59 -14.71 -12.03
C ALA A 146 -6.94 -14.98 -12.71
N ASP A 147 -8.00 -15.23 -11.93
CA ASP A 147 -9.37 -15.44 -12.43
C ASP A 147 -9.94 -14.18 -13.10
N LYS A 148 -9.51 -12.99 -12.65
CA LYS A 148 -9.82 -11.70 -13.30
C LYS A 148 -8.96 -11.40 -14.52
N GLY A 149 -8.07 -12.33 -14.94
CA GLY A 149 -7.26 -12.21 -16.16
C GLY A 149 -5.86 -11.65 -15.98
N VAL A 150 -5.44 -11.33 -14.75
CA VAL A 150 -4.08 -10.85 -14.45
C VAL A 150 -3.04 -11.90 -14.84
N LYS A 151 -1.97 -11.45 -15.51
CA LYS A 151 -0.87 -12.29 -15.99
C LYS A 151 0.43 -12.06 -15.24
N GLU A 152 0.64 -10.86 -14.74
CA GLU A 152 1.84 -10.50 -13.97
C GLU A 152 1.47 -10.03 -12.56
N LEU A 153 2.12 -10.61 -11.55
CA LEU A 153 2.08 -10.14 -10.16
C LEU A 153 3.34 -9.34 -9.85
N LEU A 154 3.15 -8.10 -9.39
CA LEU A 154 4.23 -7.28 -8.83
C LEU A 154 4.15 -7.35 -7.30
N LEU A 155 5.08 -8.09 -6.70
CA LEU A 155 5.15 -8.21 -5.24
C LEU A 155 5.71 -6.93 -4.65
N VAL A 156 4.96 -6.31 -3.73
CA VAL A 156 5.33 -5.03 -3.12
C VAL A 156 5.22 -5.07 -1.60
N ALA A 157 6.17 -4.40 -0.98
CA ALA A 157 6.19 -4.00 0.43
C ALA A 157 7.12 -2.80 0.55
N GLN A 158 7.33 -2.25 1.75
CA GLN A 158 8.44 -1.30 1.99
C GLN A 158 9.80 -2.01 2.03
N GLU A 159 9.78 -3.31 2.27
CA GLU A 159 10.89 -4.24 2.25
C GLU A 159 10.35 -5.64 1.97
N THR A 160 10.65 -6.23 0.82
CA THR A 160 10.08 -7.55 0.44
C THR A 160 10.91 -8.72 0.92
N THR A 161 12.24 -8.54 1.04
CA THR A 161 13.18 -9.64 1.36
C THR A 161 13.03 -10.17 2.80
N LEU A 162 12.42 -9.38 3.70
CA LEU A 162 12.12 -9.79 5.08
C LEU A 162 10.77 -10.51 5.25
N TYR A 163 10.03 -10.74 4.18
CA TYR A 163 8.72 -11.37 4.27
C TYR A 163 8.72 -12.63 5.15
N GLY A 164 7.81 -12.64 6.11
CA GLY A 164 7.57 -13.76 7.01
C GLY A 164 8.38 -13.76 8.31
N MET A 165 9.38 -12.87 8.46
CA MET A 165 10.21 -12.82 9.68
C MET A 165 9.38 -12.59 10.94
N ASP A 166 8.37 -11.72 10.87
CA ASP A 166 7.50 -11.33 12.00
C ASP A 166 6.50 -12.42 12.39
N ILE A 167 5.95 -13.17 11.43
CA ILE A 167 4.87 -14.15 11.67
C ILE A 167 5.35 -15.60 11.65
N TYR A 168 6.45 -15.93 10.97
CA TYR A 168 6.98 -17.29 10.85
C TYR A 168 8.38 -17.46 11.48
N GLY A 169 8.99 -16.37 11.99
CA GLY A 169 10.33 -16.39 12.59
C GLY A 169 11.47 -16.65 11.61
N LYS A 170 11.21 -16.61 10.29
CA LYS A 170 12.21 -16.81 9.23
C LYS A 170 11.78 -16.13 7.94
N LYS A 171 12.74 -15.90 7.04
CA LYS A 171 12.48 -15.35 5.70
C LYS A 171 11.70 -16.37 4.86
N MET A 172 10.48 -16.01 4.48
CA MET A 172 9.56 -16.89 3.74
C MET A 172 9.33 -16.46 2.30
N LEU A 173 10.01 -15.41 1.81
CA LEU A 173 9.86 -14.97 0.43
C LEU A 173 10.17 -16.10 -0.59
N PRO A 174 11.23 -16.92 -0.44
CA PRO A 174 11.47 -18.02 -1.36
C PRO A 174 10.32 -19.04 -1.39
N THR A 175 9.75 -19.36 -0.23
CA THR A 175 8.60 -20.27 -0.11
C THR A 175 7.35 -19.67 -0.75
N LEU A 176 7.06 -18.39 -0.47
CA LEU A 176 5.93 -17.68 -1.08
C LEU A 176 6.03 -17.68 -2.60
N LEU A 177 7.20 -17.42 -3.15
CA LEU A 177 7.45 -17.41 -4.60
C LEU A 177 7.15 -18.78 -5.23
N ARG A 178 7.62 -19.88 -4.60
CA ARG A 178 7.31 -21.24 -5.09
C ARG A 178 5.81 -21.52 -5.09
N GLU A 179 5.09 -21.07 -4.05
CA GLU A 179 3.64 -21.27 -3.98
C GLU A 179 2.88 -20.39 -5.01
N LEU A 180 3.27 -19.14 -5.18
CA LEU A 180 2.69 -18.27 -6.20
C LEU A 180 2.95 -18.78 -7.62
N CYS A 181 4.09 -19.42 -7.90
CA CYS A 181 4.38 -20.05 -9.18
C CYS A 181 3.40 -21.18 -9.55
N LYS A 182 2.76 -21.80 -8.55
CA LYS A 182 1.76 -22.85 -8.75
C LYS A 182 0.39 -22.29 -9.17
N VAL A 183 0.17 -20.99 -9.00
CA VAL A 183 -1.10 -20.35 -9.37
C VAL A 183 -1.27 -20.38 -10.89
N GLY A 184 -2.36 -21.01 -11.34
CA GLY A 184 -2.74 -21.04 -12.75
C GLY A 184 -3.10 -19.63 -13.24
N GLY A 185 -2.85 -19.35 -14.53
CA GLY A 185 -3.17 -18.05 -15.13
C GLY A 185 -2.08 -16.99 -14.97
N ILE A 186 -1.32 -16.98 -13.88
CA ILE A 186 -0.15 -16.11 -13.68
C ILE A 186 1.02 -16.61 -14.51
N GLN A 187 1.64 -15.71 -15.28
CA GLN A 187 2.78 -15.98 -16.16
C GLN A 187 4.08 -15.36 -15.64
N TRP A 188 4.01 -14.19 -14.99
CA TRP A 188 5.17 -13.48 -14.46
C TRP A 188 4.96 -13.05 -13.00
N ILE A 189 6.05 -13.12 -12.25
CA ILE A 189 6.13 -12.64 -10.86
C ILE A 189 7.37 -11.76 -10.78
N ARG A 190 7.16 -10.49 -10.43
CA ARG A 190 8.22 -9.50 -10.26
C ARG A 190 8.32 -9.11 -8.80
N ILE A 191 9.55 -9.05 -8.27
CA ILE A 191 9.82 -8.65 -6.90
C ILE A 191 10.34 -7.23 -6.91
N LEU A 192 9.71 -6.34 -6.14
CA LEU A 192 10.10 -4.95 -5.99
C LEU A 192 10.58 -4.69 -4.55
N TYR A 193 11.43 -3.67 -4.37
CA TYR A 193 11.92 -3.22 -3.06
C TYR A 193 12.69 -4.29 -2.29
N CYS A 194 13.74 -4.80 -2.91
CA CYS A 194 14.66 -5.77 -2.31
C CYS A 194 15.82 -5.05 -1.61
N TYR A 195 16.03 -5.32 -0.33
CA TYR A 195 17.20 -4.80 0.37
C TYR A 195 18.39 -5.74 0.15
N PRO A 196 19.50 -5.28 -0.45
CA PRO A 196 20.58 -6.16 -0.91
C PRO A 196 21.18 -7.06 0.17
N GLU A 197 21.35 -6.55 1.39
CA GLU A 197 21.93 -7.31 2.51
C GLU A 197 21.01 -8.42 3.01
N GLU A 198 19.73 -8.39 2.65
CA GLU A 198 18.75 -9.41 3.07
C GLU A 198 18.55 -10.50 2.02
N ILE A 199 19.14 -10.35 0.83
CA ILE A 199 19.05 -11.35 -0.24
C ILE A 199 19.84 -12.61 0.17
N THR A 200 19.14 -13.75 0.17
CA THR A 200 19.73 -15.05 0.53
C THR A 200 20.06 -15.87 -0.70
N GLN A 201 20.97 -16.85 -0.56
CA GLN A 201 21.26 -17.80 -1.64
C GLN A 201 19.99 -18.56 -2.07
N GLU A 202 19.12 -18.92 -1.11
CA GLU A 202 17.84 -19.59 -1.41
C GLU A 202 16.95 -18.72 -2.30
N LEU A 203 16.88 -17.40 -2.07
CA LEU A 203 16.12 -16.49 -2.94
C LEU A 203 16.68 -16.47 -4.36
N ILE A 204 18.01 -16.40 -4.50
CA ILE A 204 18.67 -16.45 -5.81
C ILE A 204 18.38 -17.76 -6.54
N ASP A 205 18.45 -18.88 -5.82
CA ASP A 205 18.19 -20.20 -6.40
C ASP A 205 16.74 -20.32 -6.90
N VAL A 206 15.76 -19.86 -6.11
CA VAL A 206 14.35 -19.85 -6.54
C VAL A 206 14.11 -18.98 -7.76
N ILE A 207 14.74 -17.80 -7.85
CA ILE A 207 14.64 -16.93 -9.03
C ILE A 207 15.19 -17.65 -10.28
N LYS A 208 16.26 -18.42 -10.14
CA LYS A 208 16.85 -19.20 -11.24
C LYS A 208 16.00 -20.41 -11.64
N GLU A 209 15.43 -21.10 -10.66
CA GLU A 209 14.69 -22.35 -10.86
C GLU A 209 13.29 -22.13 -11.42
N GLN A 210 12.64 -21.01 -11.10
CA GLN A 210 11.24 -20.79 -11.41
C GLN A 210 11.06 -19.88 -12.65
N PRO A 211 10.61 -20.43 -13.79
CA PRO A 211 10.55 -19.67 -15.05
C PRO A 211 9.52 -18.53 -15.05
N LYS A 212 8.57 -18.51 -14.09
CA LYS A 212 7.62 -17.42 -13.94
C LYS A 212 8.21 -16.20 -13.20
N ILE A 213 9.33 -16.36 -12.49
CA ILE A 213 9.93 -15.27 -11.75
C ILE A 213 10.82 -14.46 -12.69
N CYS A 214 10.56 -13.16 -12.77
CA CYS A 214 11.40 -12.25 -13.55
C CYS A 214 12.82 -12.21 -12.97
N HIS A 215 13.84 -12.30 -13.83
CA HIS A 215 15.25 -12.11 -13.43
C HIS A 215 15.52 -10.61 -13.24
N TYR A 216 14.85 -10.03 -12.28
CA TYR A 216 14.88 -8.61 -11.96
C TYR A 216 14.80 -8.43 -10.43
N LEU A 217 15.68 -7.58 -9.91
CA LEU A 217 15.67 -7.08 -8.54
C LEU A 217 15.97 -5.58 -8.59
N ASP A 218 15.30 -4.79 -7.78
CA ASP A 218 15.54 -3.35 -7.61
C ASP A 218 15.92 -3.02 -6.17
#